data_00af7933afc5a8b3d8e3828a63fb4eea
#
_entry.id   00af7933afc5a8b3d8e3828a63fb4eea
#
_cell.length_a   1.000
_cell.length_b   1.000
_cell.length_c   1.000
_cell.angle_alpha   90.00
_cell.angle_beta   90.00
_cell.angle_gamma   90.00
#
_symmetry.space_group_name_H-M   'P 1'
#
loop_
_entity.id
_entity.type
_entity.pdbx_description
1 polymer ?
#
loop_
_entity_poly.entity_id
_entity_poly.type
_entity_poly.pdbx_seq_one_letter_code
_entity_poly.pdbx_strand_id
1 'polypeptide(L)'
;MLKNIFLDLDDTILNFTAGEATALSQTLREAGIEPTEAILDRYHIINTAHWELLEEGRLTRDEVLVQRFEQLFRELGVDHSGKAISERYEVLLS
;
A
#
# COMPACT_ATOMS: atom_id res chain seq x y z
N MET A 1 19.26 13.86 12.44
CA MET A 1 19.16 13.01 12.47
C MET A 1 18.72 12.65 12.13
N LEU A 2 18.71 13.16 12.16
CA LEU A 2 18.40 12.36 12.04
C LEU A 2 17.87 12.12 11.77
N LYS A 3 18.18 13.02 11.96
CA LYS A 3 17.92 12.18 11.79
C LYS A 3 17.50 11.63 11.74
N ASN A 4 17.87 12.53 11.62
CA ASN A 4 17.61 11.50 11.55
C ASN A 4 17.18 11.01 11.35
N ILE A 5 17.19 11.58 11.54
CA ILE A 5 17.09 10.61 11.45
C ILE A 5 16.62 10.19 11.31
N PHE A 6 16.64 10.34 11.30
CA PHE A 6 16.38 9.34 11.14
C PHE A 6 15.85 8.78 11.16
N LEU A 7 15.92 9.51 11.35
CA LEU A 7 15.71 8.58 11.37
C LEU A 7 15.24 8.18 11.37
N ASP A 8 15.19 8.56 11.52
CA ASP A 8 14.94 7.70 11.60
C ASP A 8 14.47 7.18 11.29
N LEU A 9 14.39 7.37 11.24
CA LEU A 9 14.19 6.47 11.03
C LEU A 9 13.57 6.08 10.95
N ASP A 10 13.70 6.36 11.03
CA ASP A 10 13.22 5.67 10.97
C ASP A 10 12.41 5.62 10.81
N ASP A 11 12.61 5.88 10.84
CA ASP A 11 12.00 5.52 10.62
C ASP A 11 11.40 5.38 10.17
N THR A 12 11.62 5.29 9.89
CA THR A 12 11.29 4.86 9.33
C THR A 12 10.83 4.54 8.77
N ILE A 13 11.87 4.81 9.01
CA ILE A 13 11.37 4.37 8.04
C ILE A 13 10.04 3.82 7.58
N LEU A 14 9.61 2.68 7.78
CA LEU A 14 8.27 2.28 7.42
C LEU A 14 7.27 3.09 8.18
N ASN A 15 6.33 3.67 7.44
CA ASN A 15 5.36 4.56 8.05
C ASN A 15 4.00 3.88 8.25
N PHE A 16 4.00 2.54 8.28
CA PHE A 16 2.80 1.80 8.60
C PHE A 16 2.57 1.80 10.10
N THR A 17 1.35 2.08 10.52
CA THR A 17 0.94 1.74 11.88
C THR A 17 0.76 0.23 11.95
N ALA A 18 0.72 -0.31 13.18
CA ALA A 18 0.49 -1.74 13.34
C ALA A 18 -0.84 -2.16 12.71
N GLY A 19 -1.87 -1.32 12.84
CA GLY A 19 -3.17 -1.62 12.25
C GLY A 19 -3.13 -1.67 10.73
N GLU A 20 -2.39 -0.73 10.12
CA GLU A 20 -2.26 -0.72 8.67
C GLU A 20 -1.55 -1.95 8.14
N ALA A 21 -0.46 -2.35 8.80
CA ALA A 21 0.28 -3.52 8.37
C ALA A 21 -0.57 -4.78 8.49
N THR A 22 -1.33 -4.89 9.58
CA THR A 22 -2.21 -6.03 9.79
C THR A 22 -3.30 -6.09 8.74
N ALA A 23 -3.95 -4.95 8.47
CA ALA A 23 -5.03 -4.88 7.49
C ALA A 23 -4.51 -5.21 6.09
N LEU A 24 -3.35 -4.68 5.72
CA LEU A 24 -2.77 -4.97 4.41
C LEU A 24 -2.41 -6.44 4.27
N SER A 25 -1.79 -7.03 5.29
CA SER A 25 -1.43 -8.43 5.26
C SER A 25 -2.66 -9.32 5.11
N GLN A 26 -3.72 -9.03 5.85
CA GLN A 26 -4.95 -9.79 5.76
C GLN A 26 -5.57 -9.67 4.36
N THR A 27 -5.59 -8.44 3.83
CA THR A 27 -6.13 -8.17 2.51
C THR A 27 -5.39 -8.98 1.43
N LEU A 28 -4.06 -9.00 1.51
CA LEU A 28 -3.25 -9.73 0.54
C LEU A 28 -3.48 -11.24 0.65
N ARG A 29 -3.60 -11.76 1.88
CA ARG A 29 -3.87 -13.18 2.06
C ARG A 29 -5.21 -13.58 1.45
N GLU A 30 -6.20 -12.72 1.57
CA GLU A 30 -7.51 -12.99 0.98
C GLU A 30 -7.45 -13.01 -0.55
N ALA A 31 -6.47 -12.31 -1.13
CA ALA A 31 -6.26 -12.32 -2.56
C ALA A 31 -5.34 -13.47 -3.00
N GLY A 32 -4.91 -14.32 -2.07
CA GLY A 32 -4.03 -15.43 -2.39
C GLY A 32 -2.56 -15.04 -2.46
N ILE A 33 -2.20 -13.91 -1.87
CA ILE A 33 -0.83 -13.40 -1.91
C ILE A 33 -0.22 -13.51 -0.51
N GLU A 34 0.96 -14.13 -0.43
CA GLU A 34 1.70 -14.19 0.83
C GLU A 34 2.30 -12.81 1.10
N PRO A 35 1.97 -12.16 2.24
CA PRO A 35 2.45 -10.79 2.50
C PRO A 35 3.89 -10.79 3.02
N THR A 36 4.83 -11.03 2.12
CA THR A 36 6.24 -10.97 2.47
C THR A 36 6.68 -9.52 2.67
N GLU A 37 7.82 -9.34 3.33
CA GLU A 37 8.37 -8.01 3.55
C GLU A 37 8.62 -7.30 2.22
N ALA A 38 9.12 -8.03 1.23
CA ALA A 38 9.39 -7.44 -0.09
C ALA A 38 8.11 -6.92 -0.73
N ILE A 39 7.01 -7.65 -0.60
CA ILE A 39 5.73 -7.23 -1.18
C ILE A 39 5.18 -6.02 -0.42
N LEU A 40 5.29 -6.01 0.90
CA LEU A 40 4.83 -4.87 1.69
C LEU A 40 5.63 -3.61 1.37
N ASP A 41 6.95 -3.74 1.19
CA ASP A 41 7.80 -2.63 0.80
C ASP A 41 7.42 -2.12 -0.59
N ARG A 42 7.17 -3.03 -1.52
CA ARG A 42 6.77 -2.63 -2.87
C ARG A 42 5.43 -1.91 -2.86
N TYR A 43 4.48 -2.42 -2.08
CA TYR A 43 3.20 -1.75 -1.93
C TYR A 43 3.39 -0.33 -1.41
N HIS A 44 4.27 -0.16 -0.41
CA HIS A 44 4.50 1.15 0.17
C HIS A 44 5.04 2.14 -0.88
N ILE A 45 5.95 1.70 -1.72
CA ILE A 45 6.49 2.53 -2.79
C ILE A 45 5.40 2.92 -3.78
N ILE A 46 4.58 1.95 -4.20
CA ILE A 46 3.50 2.19 -5.14
C ILE A 46 2.48 3.15 -4.53
N ASN A 47 2.12 2.92 -3.29
CA ASN A 47 1.15 3.75 -2.59
C ASN A 47 1.61 5.21 -2.51
N THR A 48 2.87 5.42 -2.12
CA THR A 48 3.43 6.76 -2.01
C THR A 48 3.40 7.47 -3.35
N ALA A 49 3.80 6.76 -4.42
CA ALA A 49 3.83 7.35 -5.76
C ALA A 49 2.43 7.78 -6.20
N HIS A 50 1.41 6.98 -5.91
CA HIS A 50 0.05 7.33 -6.30
C HIS A 50 -0.50 8.52 -5.51
N TRP A 51 -0.18 8.61 -4.20
CA TRP A 51 -0.60 9.77 -3.42
C TRP A 51 0.09 11.04 -3.90
N GLU A 52 1.33 10.95 -4.38
CA GLU A 52 2.00 12.10 -4.98
C GLU A 52 1.28 12.56 -6.24
N LEU A 53 0.79 11.62 -7.05
CA LEU A 53 0.02 11.98 -8.24
C LEU A 53 -1.28 12.69 -7.88
N LEU A 54 -1.91 12.29 -6.79
CA LEU A 54 -3.09 12.99 -6.29
C LEU A 54 -2.74 14.43 -5.91
N GLU A 55 -1.63 14.63 -5.21
CA GLU A 55 -1.21 15.97 -4.81
C GLU A 55 -0.91 16.85 -6.02
N GLU A 56 -0.46 16.25 -7.11
CA GLU A 56 -0.20 16.99 -8.36
C GLU A 56 -1.48 17.24 -9.16
N GLY A 57 -2.61 16.73 -8.71
CA GLY A 57 -3.87 16.89 -9.41
C GLY A 57 -4.05 15.96 -10.60
N ARG A 58 -3.24 14.90 -10.68
CA ARG A 58 -3.28 13.96 -11.81
C ARG A 58 -4.23 12.80 -11.58
N LEU A 59 -4.52 12.49 -10.32
CA LEU A 59 -5.43 11.40 -9.97
C LEU A 59 -6.41 11.88 -8.92
N THR A 60 -7.60 11.29 -8.91
CA THR A 60 -8.55 11.49 -7.83
C THR A 60 -8.23 10.51 -6.70
N ARG A 61 -8.80 10.75 -5.52
CA ARG A 61 -8.62 9.85 -4.39
C ARG A 61 -9.10 8.44 -4.72
N ASP A 62 -10.27 8.33 -5.38
CA ASP A 62 -10.80 7.02 -5.73
C ASP A 62 -9.85 6.28 -6.67
N GLU A 63 -9.24 7.01 -7.61
CA GLU A 63 -8.28 6.40 -8.52
C GLU A 63 -7.05 5.90 -7.78
N VAL A 64 -6.52 6.67 -6.82
CA VAL A 64 -5.38 6.24 -6.03
C VAL A 64 -5.70 4.95 -5.28
N LEU A 65 -6.86 4.90 -4.63
CA LEU A 65 -7.22 3.76 -3.79
C LEU A 65 -7.29 2.46 -4.59
N VAL A 66 -7.74 2.52 -5.84
CA VAL A 66 -7.88 1.34 -6.67
C VAL A 66 -6.59 1.02 -7.43
N GLN A 67 -5.99 2.04 -8.05
CA GLN A 67 -4.86 1.81 -8.97
C GLN A 67 -3.62 1.31 -8.27
N ARG A 68 -3.40 1.68 -7.00
CA ARG A 68 -2.24 1.19 -6.26
C ARG A 68 -2.27 -0.34 -6.14
N PHE A 69 -3.44 -0.91 -5.93
CA PHE A 69 -3.57 -2.37 -5.86
C PHE A 69 -3.49 -2.99 -7.24
N GLU A 70 -4.08 -2.33 -8.24
CA GLU A 70 -4.01 -2.85 -9.60
C GLU A 70 -2.57 -2.94 -10.09
N GLN A 71 -1.77 -1.93 -9.80
CA GLN A 71 -0.37 -1.96 -10.18
C GLN A 71 0.39 -3.06 -9.45
N LEU A 72 0.17 -3.21 -8.15
CA LEU A 72 0.83 -4.25 -7.38
C LEU A 72 0.50 -5.63 -7.95
N PHE A 73 -0.78 -5.89 -8.22
CA PHE A 73 -1.19 -7.19 -8.75
C PHE A 73 -0.62 -7.44 -10.12
N ARG A 74 -0.53 -6.40 -10.96
CA ARG A 74 0.06 -6.54 -12.28
C ARG A 74 1.53 -6.94 -12.18
N GLU A 75 2.26 -6.33 -11.25
CA GLU A 75 3.68 -6.65 -11.05
C GLU A 75 3.87 -8.06 -10.50
N LEU A 76 2.92 -8.53 -9.70
CA LEU A 76 3.00 -9.87 -9.12
C LEU A 76 2.42 -10.95 -10.04
N GLY A 77 1.79 -10.55 -11.14
CA GLY A 77 1.14 -11.52 -12.03
C GLY A 77 -0.14 -12.10 -11.46
N VAL A 78 -0.81 -11.37 -10.57
CA VAL A 78 -2.04 -11.81 -9.93
C VAL A 78 -3.23 -11.21 -10.66
N ASP A 79 -4.20 -12.05 -11.01
CA ASP A 79 -5.42 -11.61 -11.67
C ASP A 79 -6.51 -11.42 -10.61
N HIS A 80 -6.59 -10.21 -10.07
CA HIS A 80 -7.57 -9.91 -9.04
C HIS A 80 -8.04 -8.46 -9.21
N SER A 81 -9.27 -8.19 -8.78
CA SER A 81 -9.84 -6.85 -8.88
C SER A 81 -9.20 -5.90 -7.87
N GLY A 82 -8.57 -4.84 -8.37
CA GLY A 82 -8.02 -3.81 -7.49
C GLY A 82 -9.11 -3.11 -6.71
N LYS A 83 -10.29 -2.93 -7.32
CA LYS A 83 -11.40 -2.28 -6.63
C LYS A 83 -11.91 -3.12 -5.46
N ALA A 84 -12.10 -4.42 -5.68
CA ALA A 84 -12.58 -5.30 -4.62
C ALA A 84 -11.61 -5.34 -3.45
N ILE A 85 -10.32 -5.43 -3.76
CA ILE A 85 -9.29 -5.47 -2.72
C ILE A 85 -9.18 -4.14 -1.99
N SER A 86 -9.30 -3.03 -2.70
CA SER A 86 -9.27 -1.71 -2.07
C SER A 86 -10.41 -1.55 -1.07
N GLU A 87 -11.61 -1.98 -1.45
CA GLU A 87 -12.77 -1.91 -0.56
C GLU A 87 -12.55 -2.78 0.68
N ARG A 88 -12.00 -3.97 0.49
CA ARG A 88 -11.73 -4.86 1.61
C ARG A 88 -10.69 -4.27 2.56
N TYR A 89 -9.64 -3.69 2.00
CA TYR A 89 -8.59 -3.06 2.80
C TYR A 89 -9.18 -1.94 3.66
N GLU A 90 -10.04 -1.11 3.08
CA GLU A 90 -10.64 -0.02 3.85
C GLU A 90 -11.55 -0.52 4.96
N VAL A 91 -12.28 -1.60 4.71
CA VAL A 91 -13.10 -2.22 5.76
C VAL A 91 -12.22 -2.69 6.92
N LEU A 92 -11.09 -3.31 6.61
CA LEU A 92 -10.19 -3.82 7.65
C LEU A 92 -9.49 -2.70 8.41
N LEU A 93 -9.33 -1.53 7.79
CA LEU A 93 -8.75 -0.37 8.46
C LEU A 93 -9.73 0.33 9.40
N SER A 94 -11.02 0.16 9.21
CA SER A 94 -12.05 0.87 9.97
C SER A 94 -12.14 0.44 11.43
#